data_0f060b4e612d5a2d5d085f93877b3562
#
_entry.id   0f060b4e612d5a2d5d085f93877b3562
#
_cell.length_a   1.000
_cell.length_b   1.000
_cell.length_c   1.000
_cell.angle_alpha   90.00
_cell.angle_beta   90.00
_cell.angle_gamma   90.00
#
_symmetry.space_group_name_H-M   'P 1'
#
loop_
_entity.id
_entity.type
_entity.pdbx_description
1 polymer ?
#
loop_
_entity_poly.entity_id
_entity_poly.type
_entity_poly.pdbx_seq_one_letter_code
_entity_poly.pdbx_strand_id
1 'polypeptide(L)'
;MNKQSQIILTGAAGFIGSCMLQFLNDNGFNNIIIVDDFGIEEKRKNWENKKFTKAIERLSLFNWLNDNIETPVIIIHLGARTDTTEFDYTVHETLNVEYSKNVWNFCVEKNIPLIYASSAATYGDGAFGYDDNHELPFKLEPLNPYGKSKNEFDKWALLQTEFPKFWTGLKFFNVYGPNESHKERMASVIWHSFNQIKKDGVVKLFKSHRPDFEDGKQLRDFVYVKDLIQVIFWMTELMINNQWLIVNDGLYNLGTGKARSFEDLVKATFKGLNLESNIEYIEMPIELRDKYQYFTEANMGKLRFIGYQNEFYSLENGVEDYVKNYLASNKLY
;
A
#
# COMPACT_ATOMS: atom_id res chain seq x y z
N MET A 1 18.54 -12.09 10.74
CA MET A 1 17.18 -12.58 11.12
C MET A 1 17.14 -14.10 11.09
N ASN A 2 16.59 -14.75 12.14
CA ASN A 2 16.39 -16.21 12.13
C ASN A 2 15.19 -16.54 11.20
N LYS A 3 15.42 -17.34 10.17
CA LYS A 3 14.40 -17.69 9.17
C LYS A 3 13.29 -18.60 9.68
N GLN A 4 13.43 -19.15 10.87
CA GLN A 4 12.42 -19.93 11.58
C GLN A 4 11.49 -19.08 12.46
N SER A 5 11.81 -17.79 12.65
CA SER A 5 10.99 -16.90 13.45
C SER A 5 9.60 -16.73 12.83
N GLN A 6 8.57 -16.79 13.67
CA GLN A 6 7.19 -16.63 13.23
C GLN A 6 6.88 -15.17 12.90
N ILE A 7 6.34 -14.91 11.72
CA ILE A 7 5.86 -13.60 11.27
C ILE A 7 4.34 -13.68 11.10
N ILE A 8 3.61 -12.68 11.55
CA ILE A 8 2.19 -12.53 11.19
C ILE A 8 2.07 -11.48 10.10
N LEU A 9 1.42 -11.85 8.99
CA LEU A 9 1.15 -10.98 7.86
C LEU A 9 -0.36 -10.87 7.63
N THR A 10 -0.95 -9.72 7.92
CA THR A 10 -2.37 -9.48 7.62
C THR A 10 -2.54 -8.82 6.25
N GLY A 11 -3.70 -9.01 5.62
CA GLY A 11 -3.93 -8.59 4.25
C GLY A 11 -3.18 -9.43 3.22
N ALA A 12 -2.80 -10.65 3.59
CA ALA A 12 -1.89 -11.52 2.84
C ALA A 12 -2.45 -12.02 1.50
N ALA A 13 -3.77 -12.08 1.33
CA ALA A 13 -4.41 -12.42 0.06
C ALA A 13 -4.63 -11.21 -0.85
N GLY A 14 -4.44 -9.98 -0.32
CA GLY A 14 -4.56 -8.73 -1.06
C GLY A 14 -3.36 -8.47 -1.98
N PHE A 15 -3.40 -7.34 -2.67
CA PHE A 15 -2.37 -6.90 -3.61
C PHE A 15 -0.97 -6.83 -2.96
N ILE A 16 -0.78 -5.89 -2.05
CA ILE A 16 0.55 -5.63 -1.44
C ILE A 16 0.96 -6.80 -0.53
N GLY A 17 0.01 -7.33 0.26
CA GLY A 17 0.29 -8.42 1.20
C GLY A 17 0.74 -9.71 0.52
N SER A 18 0.15 -10.06 -0.63
CA SER A 18 0.58 -11.24 -1.38
C SER A 18 1.96 -11.06 -2.03
N CYS A 19 2.31 -9.85 -2.45
CA CYS A 19 3.66 -9.54 -2.90
C CYS A 19 4.66 -9.62 -1.72
N MET A 20 4.29 -9.12 -0.54
CA MET A 20 5.12 -9.25 0.66
C MET A 20 5.33 -10.70 1.06
N LEU A 21 4.28 -11.53 1.01
CA LEU A 21 4.36 -12.97 1.28
C LEU A 21 5.36 -13.66 0.35
N GLN A 22 5.28 -13.39 -0.97
CA GLN A 22 6.23 -13.93 -1.95
C GLN A 22 7.65 -13.47 -1.65
N PHE A 23 7.84 -12.18 -1.39
CA PHE A 23 9.15 -11.63 -1.09
C PHE A 23 9.78 -12.24 0.16
N LEU A 24 8.99 -12.47 1.21
CA LEU A 24 9.44 -13.20 2.41
C LEU A 24 9.87 -14.63 2.05
N ASN A 25 9.08 -15.35 1.23
CA ASN A 25 9.43 -16.70 0.78
C ASN A 25 10.73 -16.72 -0.03
N ASP A 26 10.93 -15.77 -0.94
CA ASP A 26 12.16 -15.65 -1.77
C ASP A 26 13.39 -15.40 -0.90
N ASN A 27 13.21 -14.73 0.24
CA ASN A 27 14.26 -14.51 1.24
C ASN A 27 14.37 -15.64 2.29
N GLY A 28 13.60 -16.73 2.11
CA GLY A 28 13.69 -17.95 2.91
C GLY A 28 12.88 -17.94 4.21
N PHE A 29 11.98 -16.97 4.40
CA PHE A 29 11.03 -16.94 5.52
C PHE A 29 9.77 -17.69 5.14
N ASN A 30 9.49 -18.78 5.82
CA ASN A 30 8.32 -19.63 5.53
C ASN A 30 7.44 -19.85 6.78
N ASN A 31 7.93 -19.55 7.99
CA ASN A 31 7.10 -19.60 9.21
C ASN A 31 6.23 -18.33 9.30
N ILE A 32 5.25 -18.25 8.42
CA ILE A 32 4.37 -17.10 8.28
C ILE A 32 2.95 -17.52 8.59
N ILE A 33 2.30 -16.79 9.49
CA ILE A 33 0.86 -16.87 9.69
C ILE A 33 0.22 -15.80 8.81
N ILE A 34 -0.54 -16.24 7.83
CA ILE A 34 -1.27 -15.33 6.93
C ILE A 34 -2.68 -15.09 7.44
N VAL A 35 -3.13 -13.83 7.35
CA VAL A 35 -4.44 -13.40 7.84
C VAL A 35 -5.14 -12.56 6.78
N ASP A 36 -6.33 -12.98 6.34
CA ASP A 36 -7.16 -12.24 5.38
C ASP A 36 -8.61 -12.73 5.43
N ASP A 37 -9.44 -12.25 4.54
CA ASP A 37 -10.71 -12.83 4.14
C ASP A 37 -10.44 -13.78 2.96
N PHE A 38 -10.27 -15.06 3.26
CA PHE A 38 -9.94 -16.09 2.27
C PHE A 38 -11.15 -16.60 1.49
N GLY A 39 -12.36 -16.17 1.88
CA GLY A 39 -13.60 -16.50 1.17
C GLY A 39 -13.77 -15.78 -0.18
N ILE A 40 -12.89 -14.83 -0.51
CA ILE A 40 -12.93 -14.07 -1.76
C ILE A 40 -12.14 -14.82 -2.84
N GLU A 41 -12.85 -15.49 -3.77
CA GLU A 41 -12.26 -16.37 -4.79
C GLU A 41 -11.29 -15.62 -5.72
N GLU A 42 -11.58 -14.35 -6.05
CA GLU A 42 -10.73 -13.52 -6.92
C GLU A 42 -9.33 -13.28 -6.35
N LYS A 43 -9.16 -13.40 -5.03
CA LYS A 43 -7.85 -13.29 -4.35
C LYS A 43 -7.12 -14.62 -4.26
N ARG A 44 -7.76 -15.75 -4.46
CA ARG A 44 -7.22 -17.08 -4.17
C ARG A 44 -5.87 -17.33 -4.83
N LYS A 45 -5.74 -17.03 -6.11
CA LYS A 45 -4.50 -17.18 -6.88
C LYS A 45 -3.32 -16.35 -6.35
N ASN A 46 -3.57 -15.29 -5.56
CA ASN A 46 -2.51 -14.46 -5.01
C ASN A 46 -1.72 -15.15 -3.89
N TRP A 47 -2.29 -16.15 -3.21
CA TRP A 47 -1.70 -16.73 -2.02
C TRP A 47 -1.63 -18.27 -2.01
N GLU A 48 -2.49 -18.99 -2.74
CA GLU A 48 -2.62 -20.46 -2.63
C GLU A 48 -1.33 -21.24 -2.94
N ASN A 49 -0.45 -20.71 -3.81
CA ASN A 49 0.80 -21.35 -4.23
C ASN A 49 2.03 -20.83 -3.46
N LYS A 50 1.83 -20.05 -2.40
CA LYS A 50 2.92 -19.48 -1.59
C LYS A 50 3.14 -20.30 -0.32
N LYS A 51 4.30 -20.11 0.33
CA LYS A 51 4.67 -20.86 1.54
C LYS A 51 4.27 -20.09 2.79
N PHE A 52 3.52 -20.74 3.65
CA PHE A 52 3.11 -20.24 4.96
C PHE A 52 2.80 -21.41 5.90
N THR A 53 2.78 -21.16 7.19
CA THR A 53 2.51 -22.21 8.21
C THR A 53 1.01 -22.38 8.41
N LYS A 54 0.26 -21.27 8.45
CA LYS A 54 -1.18 -21.29 8.71
C LYS A 54 -1.89 -20.10 8.06
N ALA A 55 -3.10 -20.34 7.56
CA ALA A 55 -4.03 -19.30 7.14
C ALA A 55 -5.13 -19.14 8.20
N ILE A 56 -5.42 -17.90 8.59
CA ILE A 56 -6.40 -17.57 9.62
C ILE A 56 -7.35 -16.51 9.06
N GLU A 57 -8.66 -16.80 9.13
CA GLU A 57 -9.70 -15.82 8.80
C GLU A 57 -9.55 -14.57 9.70
N ARG A 58 -9.62 -13.39 9.09
CA ARG A 58 -9.37 -12.11 9.79
C ARG A 58 -10.18 -11.94 11.07
N LEU A 59 -11.44 -12.39 11.09
CA LEU A 59 -12.31 -12.29 12.27
C LEU A 59 -11.93 -13.28 13.38
N SER A 60 -11.15 -14.31 13.08
CA SER A 60 -10.69 -15.32 14.04
C SER A 60 -9.31 -15.04 14.61
N LEU A 61 -8.61 -14.00 14.11
CA LEU A 61 -7.22 -13.73 14.49
C LEU A 61 -7.05 -13.59 16.02
N PHE A 62 -7.84 -12.75 16.65
CA PHE A 62 -7.64 -12.43 18.08
C PHE A 62 -7.94 -13.62 18.99
N ASN A 63 -8.95 -14.45 18.66
CA ASN A 63 -9.21 -15.70 19.38
C ASN A 63 -8.00 -16.63 19.23
N TRP A 64 -7.49 -16.78 17.99
CA TRP A 64 -6.32 -17.62 17.75
C TRP A 64 -5.07 -17.11 18.48
N LEU A 65 -4.84 -15.78 18.52
CA LEU A 65 -3.71 -15.18 19.25
C LEU A 65 -3.77 -15.45 20.75
N ASN A 66 -4.97 -15.45 21.36
CA ASN A 66 -5.15 -15.75 22.77
C ASN A 66 -4.83 -17.21 23.11
N ASP A 67 -5.12 -18.13 22.20
CA ASP A 67 -4.91 -19.57 22.37
C ASP A 67 -3.50 -20.03 21.96
N ASN A 68 -2.75 -19.19 21.24
CA ASN A 68 -1.45 -19.55 20.67
C ASN A 68 -0.31 -19.18 21.64
N ILE A 69 0.54 -20.18 21.95
CA ILE A 69 1.67 -20.03 22.88
C ILE A 69 2.87 -19.35 22.21
N GLU A 70 3.05 -19.55 20.89
CA GLU A 70 4.18 -18.97 20.16
C GLU A 70 3.99 -17.47 19.97
N THR A 71 4.94 -16.68 20.43
CA THR A 71 4.92 -15.22 20.22
C THR A 71 5.61 -14.88 18.92
N PRO A 72 4.93 -14.20 17.96
CA PRO A 72 5.55 -13.78 16.71
C PRO A 72 6.65 -12.74 16.97
N VAL A 73 7.65 -12.70 16.10
CA VAL A 73 8.74 -11.71 16.21
C VAL A 73 8.35 -10.33 15.69
N ILE A 74 7.30 -10.26 14.87
CA ILE A 74 6.74 -9.03 14.30
C ILE A 74 5.35 -9.29 13.73
N ILE A 75 4.51 -8.26 13.73
CA ILE A 75 3.29 -8.20 12.92
C ILE A 75 3.48 -7.19 11.79
N ILE A 76 3.26 -7.63 10.54
CA ILE A 76 3.18 -6.77 9.34
C ILE A 76 1.69 -6.66 8.99
N HIS A 77 1.09 -5.53 9.36
CA HIS A 77 -0.36 -5.30 9.26
C HIS A 77 -0.69 -4.50 8.00
N LEU A 78 -0.95 -5.20 6.88
CA LEU A 78 -1.33 -4.61 5.59
C LEU A 78 -2.82 -4.74 5.28
N GLY A 79 -3.57 -5.44 6.14
CA GLY A 79 -5.01 -5.66 5.98
C GLY A 79 -5.83 -4.40 6.21
N ALA A 80 -6.74 -4.08 5.28
CA ALA A 80 -7.71 -3.01 5.43
C ALA A 80 -8.85 -3.15 4.40
N ARG A 81 -10.00 -2.55 4.67
CA ARG A 81 -10.99 -2.22 3.64
C ARG A 81 -10.49 -0.99 2.89
N THR A 82 -10.12 -1.15 1.63
CA THR A 82 -9.45 -0.11 0.82
C THR A 82 -10.34 0.54 -0.23
N ASP A 83 -11.63 0.20 -0.28
CA ASP A 83 -12.57 0.74 -1.24
C ASP A 83 -12.91 2.20 -0.92
N THR A 84 -12.41 3.14 -1.72
CA THR A 84 -12.64 4.57 -1.55
C THR A 84 -14.04 5.02 -1.93
N THR A 85 -14.84 4.12 -2.52
CA THR A 85 -16.25 4.35 -2.89
C THR A 85 -17.24 3.69 -1.94
N GLU A 86 -16.74 3.04 -0.88
CA GLU A 86 -17.56 2.62 0.25
C GLU A 86 -17.83 3.83 1.14
N PHE A 87 -19.08 4.26 1.21
CA PHE A 87 -19.48 5.45 1.96
C PHE A 87 -20.03 5.13 3.36
N ASP A 88 -20.32 3.87 3.66
CA ASP A 88 -20.65 3.46 5.02
C ASP A 88 -19.39 3.46 5.88
N TYR A 89 -19.25 4.50 6.71
CA TYR A 89 -18.08 4.65 7.56
C TYR A 89 -17.94 3.52 8.60
N THR A 90 -19.04 2.89 9.02
CA THR A 90 -19.01 1.82 10.03
C THR A 90 -18.18 0.61 9.56
N VAL A 91 -18.18 0.34 8.25
CA VAL A 91 -17.33 -0.71 7.65
C VAL A 91 -15.86 -0.36 7.82
N HIS A 92 -15.48 0.87 7.55
CA HIS A 92 -14.10 1.34 7.71
C HIS A 92 -13.69 1.47 9.18
N GLU A 93 -14.59 1.94 10.04
CA GLU A 93 -14.35 2.01 11.47
C GLU A 93 -14.02 0.62 12.03
N THR A 94 -14.87 -0.36 11.75
CA THR A 94 -14.68 -1.73 12.23
C THR A 94 -13.41 -2.38 11.70
N LEU A 95 -13.21 -2.34 10.35
CA LEU A 95 -12.16 -3.12 9.67
C LEU A 95 -10.81 -2.39 9.58
N ASN A 96 -10.77 -1.07 9.71
CA ASN A 96 -9.54 -0.30 9.62
C ASN A 96 -9.13 0.30 10.97
N VAL A 97 -10.08 0.91 11.71
CA VAL A 97 -9.73 1.58 12.98
C VAL A 97 -9.68 0.59 14.13
N GLU A 98 -10.81 -0.04 14.45
CA GLU A 98 -10.89 -0.92 15.62
C GLU A 98 -10.04 -2.19 15.45
N TYR A 99 -10.01 -2.77 14.26
CA TYR A 99 -9.15 -3.91 13.99
C TYR A 99 -7.66 -3.56 14.18
N SER A 100 -7.21 -2.40 13.67
CA SER A 100 -5.82 -1.95 13.83
C SER A 100 -5.48 -1.64 15.29
N LYS A 101 -6.42 -1.07 16.08
CA LYS A 101 -6.24 -0.88 17.53
C LYS A 101 -6.04 -2.20 18.26
N ASN A 102 -6.82 -3.23 17.91
CA ASN A 102 -6.67 -4.56 18.50
C ASN A 102 -5.31 -5.19 18.17
N VAL A 103 -4.83 -5.03 16.92
CA VAL A 103 -3.47 -5.46 16.52
C VAL A 103 -2.41 -4.71 17.33
N TRP A 104 -2.54 -3.40 17.45
CA TRP A 104 -1.64 -2.56 18.25
C TRP A 104 -1.59 -3.01 19.71
N ASN A 105 -2.74 -3.15 20.37
CA ASN A 105 -2.83 -3.54 21.77
C ASN A 105 -2.20 -4.91 22.03
N PHE A 106 -2.40 -5.87 21.12
CA PHE A 106 -1.72 -7.16 21.18
C PHE A 106 -0.19 -6.99 21.08
N CYS A 107 0.30 -6.14 20.17
CA CYS A 107 1.73 -5.87 20.04
C CYS A 107 2.32 -5.21 21.31
N VAL A 108 1.58 -4.32 21.96
CA VAL A 108 1.95 -3.71 23.24
C VAL A 108 2.04 -4.78 24.32
N GLU A 109 0.97 -5.57 24.51
CA GLU A 109 0.89 -6.63 25.52
C GLU A 109 2.05 -7.64 25.41
N LYS A 110 2.36 -8.06 24.18
CA LYS A 110 3.41 -9.06 23.91
C LYS A 110 4.79 -8.46 23.68
N ASN A 111 4.91 -7.13 23.73
CA ASN A 111 6.17 -6.40 23.50
C ASN A 111 6.85 -6.78 22.18
N ILE A 112 6.08 -6.79 21.07
CA ILE A 112 6.55 -7.13 19.73
C ILE A 112 6.45 -5.95 18.78
N PRO A 113 7.30 -5.87 17.73
CA PRO A 113 7.24 -4.82 16.72
C PRO A 113 5.99 -4.88 15.83
N LEU A 114 5.58 -3.71 15.37
CA LEU A 114 4.45 -3.53 14.44
C LEU A 114 4.84 -2.63 13.26
N ILE A 115 4.63 -3.12 12.04
CA ILE A 115 4.58 -2.28 10.83
C ILE A 115 3.15 -2.29 10.32
N TYR A 116 2.54 -1.12 10.08
CA TYR A 116 1.20 -1.06 9.54
C TYR A 116 1.08 -0.15 8.33
N ALA A 117 0.11 -0.49 7.46
CA ALA A 117 -0.21 0.31 6.29
C ALA A 117 -1.11 1.49 6.65
N SER A 118 -0.58 2.72 6.54
CA SER A 118 -1.35 3.95 6.40
C SER A 118 -1.49 4.29 4.90
N SER A 119 -1.87 5.51 4.56
CA SER A 119 -2.14 5.90 3.18
C SER A 119 -1.93 7.39 2.93
N ALA A 120 -1.45 7.76 1.74
CA ALA A 120 -1.45 9.13 1.27
C ALA A 120 -2.88 9.72 1.10
N ALA A 121 -3.92 8.87 1.09
CA ALA A 121 -5.32 9.34 1.13
C ALA A 121 -5.64 10.17 2.39
N THR A 122 -4.83 10.04 3.45
CA THR A 122 -4.94 10.87 4.66
C THR A 122 -4.68 12.35 4.42
N TYR A 123 -3.87 12.70 3.40
CA TYR A 123 -3.50 14.09 3.08
C TYR A 123 -4.62 14.91 2.44
N GLY A 124 -5.76 14.28 2.11
CA GLY A 124 -6.90 14.97 1.53
C GLY A 124 -6.59 15.60 0.17
N ASP A 125 -6.87 16.88 0.03
CA ASP A 125 -6.57 17.66 -1.19
C ASP A 125 -5.11 18.14 -1.28
N GLY A 126 -4.31 17.91 -0.24
CA GLY A 126 -2.92 18.35 -0.15
C GLY A 126 -2.73 19.78 0.34
N ALA A 127 -3.77 20.42 0.89
CA ALA A 127 -3.71 21.82 1.38
C ALA A 127 -2.59 22.03 2.43
N PHE A 128 -2.25 20.99 3.20
CA PHE A 128 -1.18 21.02 4.20
C PHE A 128 0.13 20.39 3.72
N GLY A 129 0.27 20.11 2.41
CA GLY A 129 1.40 19.39 1.84
C GLY A 129 1.41 17.90 2.14
N TYR A 130 2.53 17.25 1.84
CA TYR A 130 2.70 15.79 1.94
C TYR A 130 3.90 15.44 2.84
N ASP A 131 3.96 16.06 4.01
CA ASP A 131 4.98 15.77 5.02
C ASP A 131 4.49 14.69 6.00
N ASP A 132 5.40 13.86 6.51
CA ASP A 132 5.10 12.78 7.44
C ASP A 132 5.42 13.13 8.90
N ASN A 133 5.48 14.43 9.23
CA ASN A 133 5.60 14.85 10.62
C ASN A 133 4.35 14.51 11.44
N HIS A 134 4.56 14.31 12.75
CA HIS A 134 3.52 13.78 13.64
C HIS A 134 2.43 14.78 14.03
N GLU A 135 2.61 16.06 13.76
CA GLU A 135 1.59 17.09 14.01
C GLU A 135 0.55 17.16 12.87
N LEU A 136 0.99 16.76 11.66
CA LEU A 136 0.16 16.92 10.48
C LEU A 136 -1.14 16.12 10.51
N PRO A 137 -1.20 14.85 10.97
CA PRO A 137 -2.44 14.08 11.05
C PRO A 137 -3.59 14.81 11.75
N PHE A 138 -3.31 15.67 12.73
CA PHE A 138 -4.32 16.43 13.47
C PHE A 138 -4.95 17.60 12.70
N LYS A 139 -4.36 17.97 11.56
CA LYS A 139 -4.79 19.06 10.67
C LYS A 139 -5.42 18.56 9.37
N LEU A 140 -5.21 17.28 9.04
CA LEU A 140 -5.63 16.71 7.77
C LEU A 140 -7.13 16.48 7.66
N GLU A 141 -7.67 16.74 6.46
CA GLU A 141 -9.08 16.53 6.10
C GLU A 141 -9.16 15.56 4.90
N PRO A 142 -9.22 14.24 5.15
CA PRO A 142 -9.32 13.24 4.09
C PRO A 142 -10.61 13.36 3.27
N LEU A 143 -10.53 13.16 1.95
CA LEU A 143 -11.64 13.36 1.01
C LEU A 143 -12.67 12.21 0.98
N ASN A 144 -12.40 11.08 1.63
CA ASN A 144 -13.27 9.90 1.62
C ASN A 144 -13.19 9.11 2.93
N PRO A 145 -14.18 8.22 3.21
CA PRO A 145 -14.23 7.43 4.44
C PRO A 145 -12.99 6.55 4.66
N TYR A 146 -12.40 5.99 3.61
CA TYR A 146 -11.16 5.22 3.71
C TYR A 146 -10.00 6.07 4.24
N GLY A 147 -9.72 7.23 3.61
CA GLY A 147 -8.68 8.15 4.04
C GLY A 147 -8.91 8.62 5.48
N LYS A 148 -10.17 8.92 5.84
CA LYS A 148 -10.57 9.27 7.20
C LYS A 148 -10.19 8.17 8.20
N SER A 149 -10.54 6.91 7.92
CA SER A 149 -10.25 5.78 8.81
C SER A 149 -8.75 5.57 9.04
N LYS A 150 -7.93 5.75 7.99
CA LYS A 150 -6.47 5.68 8.12
C LYS A 150 -5.91 6.83 8.96
N ASN A 151 -6.41 8.06 8.75
CA ASN A 151 -5.99 9.22 9.54
C ASN A 151 -6.44 9.13 11.01
N GLU A 152 -7.62 8.58 11.28
CA GLU A 152 -8.09 8.36 12.65
C GLU A 152 -7.22 7.35 13.41
N PHE A 153 -6.79 6.26 12.75
CA PHE A 153 -5.87 5.33 13.38
C PHE A 153 -4.47 5.96 13.55
N ASP A 154 -3.95 6.71 12.58
CA ASP A 154 -2.68 7.44 12.72
C ASP A 154 -2.71 8.39 13.92
N LYS A 155 -3.78 9.20 14.07
CA LYS A 155 -3.96 10.10 15.24
C LYS A 155 -4.01 9.33 16.55
N TRP A 156 -4.79 8.25 16.58
CA TRP A 156 -4.93 7.42 17.78
C TRP A 156 -3.59 6.83 18.19
N ALA A 157 -2.82 6.27 17.25
CA ALA A 157 -1.49 5.70 17.50
C ALA A 157 -0.52 6.73 18.08
N LEU A 158 -0.52 7.96 17.54
CA LEU A 158 0.34 9.05 18.02
C LEU A 158 -0.01 9.55 19.42
N LEU A 159 -1.23 9.31 19.91
CA LEU A 159 -1.70 9.74 21.24
C LEU A 159 -1.52 8.65 22.33
N GLN A 160 -1.06 7.46 21.96
CA GLN A 160 -0.87 6.41 22.96
C GLN A 160 0.31 6.73 23.89
N THR A 161 0.27 6.20 25.10
CA THR A 161 1.35 6.27 26.09
C THR A 161 2.09 4.94 26.22
N GLU A 162 1.47 3.85 25.72
CA GLU A 162 2.05 2.53 25.64
C GLU A 162 2.18 2.13 24.16
N PHE A 163 3.33 1.62 23.77
CA PHE A 163 3.66 1.35 22.37
C PHE A 163 4.10 -0.11 22.18
N PRO A 164 3.90 -0.68 20.96
CA PRO A 164 4.64 -1.86 20.54
C PRO A 164 6.14 -1.66 20.76
N LYS A 165 6.91 -2.75 20.90
CA LYS A 165 8.38 -2.69 21.11
C LYS A 165 9.07 -1.70 20.17
N PHE A 166 8.65 -1.69 18.91
CA PHE A 166 8.96 -0.74 17.85
C PHE A 166 7.73 -0.63 16.95
N TRP A 167 7.48 0.53 16.34
CA TRP A 167 6.36 0.65 15.44
C TRP A 167 6.59 1.64 14.30
N THR A 168 5.95 1.39 13.18
CA THR A 168 5.90 2.35 12.07
C THR A 168 4.61 2.24 11.29
N GLY A 169 4.04 3.40 10.96
CA GLY A 169 2.92 3.54 10.03
C GLY A 169 3.41 4.07 8.69
N LEU A 170 3.17 3.33 7.62
CA LEU A 170 3.67 3.66 6.29
C LEU A 170 2.55 4.25 5.43
N LYS A 171 2.63 5.54 5.12
CA LYS A 171 1.68 6.25 4.24
C LYS A 171 2.00 5.93 2.78
N PHE A 172 1.34 4.88 2.25
CA PHE A 172 1.52 4.45 0.86
C PHE A 172 0.93 5.45 -0.11
N PHE A 173 1.73 5.86 -1.10
CA PHE A 173 1.28 6.67 -2.22
C PHE A 173 0.61 5.79 -3.29
N ASN A 174 0.67 6.15 -4.56
CA ASN A 174 -0.05 5.43 -5.60
C ASN A 174 0.67 4.13 -6.00
N VAL A 175 0.42 3.05 -5.26
CA VAL A 175 1.06 1.75 -5.48
C VAL A 175 0.49 1.06 -6.71
N TYR A 176 1.36 0.50 -7.55
CA TYR A 176 1.00 -0.32 -8.70
C TYR A 176 1.87 -1.58 -8.79
N GLY A 177 1.41 -2.60 -9.50
CA GLY A 177 2.22 -3.80 -9.76
C GLY A 177 1.44 -5.11 -9.82
N PRO A 178 2.13 -6.26 -9.87
CA PRO A 178 1.50 -7.57 -9.97
C PRO A 178 0.57 -7.86 -8.78
N ASN A 179 -0.35 -8.81 -8.98
CA ASN A 179 -1.33 -9.28 -8.00
C ASN A 179 -2.49 -8.30 -7.68
N GLU A 180 -2.65 -7.21 -8.44
CA GLU A 180 -3.73 -6.23 -8.18
C GLU A 180 -5.04 -6.49 -8.95
N SER A 181 -5.10 -7.47 -9.85
CA SER A 181 -6.24 -7.69 -10.76
C SER A 181 -7.59 -7.90 -10.04
N HIS A 182 -7.59 -8.49 -8.84
CA HIS A 182 -8.79 -8.67 -8.01
C HIS A 182 -9.40 -7.35 -7.49
N LYS A 183 -8.68 -6.24 -7.62
CA LYS A 183 -9.17 -4.92 -7.20
C LYS A 183 -10.12 -4.29 -8.24
N GLU A 184 -10.21 -4.86 -9.44
CA GLU A 184 -11.08 -4.41 -10.53
C GLU A 184 -10.98 -2.89 -10.75
N ARG A 185 -12.07 -2.13 -10.54
CA ARG A 185 -12.09 -0.67 -10.70
C ARG A 185 -11.07 0.08 -9.86
N MET A 186 -10.63 -0.52 -8.74
CA MET A 186 -9.63 0.05 -7.81
C MET A 186 -8.20 -0.37 -8.15
N ALA A 187 -7.99 -1.12 -9.24
CA ALA A 187 -6.67 -1.44 -9.76
C ALA A 187 -5.98 -0.18 -10.33
N SER A 188 -4.66 -0.25 -10.50
CA SER A 188 -3.88 0.89 -11.00
C SER A 188 -4.27 1.29 -12.43
N VAL A 189 -3.98 2.55 -12.76
CA VAL A 189 -4.19 3.05 -14.15
C VAL A 189 -3.36 2.24 -15.15
N ILE A 190 -2.23 1.63 -14.76
CA ILE A 190 -1.44 0.75 -15.64
C ILE A 190 -2.24 -0.49 -16.01
N TRP A 191 -2.87 -1.15 -15.03
CA TRP A 191 -3.72 -2.31 -15.27
C TRP A 191 -4.90 -1.98 -16.20
N HIS A 192 -5.57 -0.85 -15.96
CA HIS A 192 -6.65 -0.37 -16.82
C HIS A 192 -6.17 -0.02 -18.22
N SER A 193 -5.03 0.68 -18.34
CA SER A 193 -4.45 1.02 -19.64
C SER A 193 -4.06 -0.21 -20.43
N PHE A 194 -3.41 -1.19 -19.80
CA PHE A 194 -3.08 -2.46 -20.44
C PHE A 194 -4.32 -3.15 -21.04
N ASN A 195 -5.42 -3.23 -20.26
CA ASN A 195 -6.65 -3.85 -20.73
C ASN A 195 -7.32 -3.05 -21.88
N GLN A 196 -7.32 -1.70 -21.81
CA GLN A 196 -7.82 -0.85 -22.89
C GLN A 196 -6.98 -1.01 -24.17
N ILE A 197 -5.65 -1.02 -24.04
CA ILE A 197 -4.74 -1.23 -25.18
C ILE A 197 -5.00 -2.59 -25.84
N LYS A 198 -5.13 -3.65 -25.04
CA LYS A 198 -5.40 -5.01 -25.55
C LYS A 198 -6.75 -5.12 -26.25
N LYS A 199 -7.74 -4.37 -25.78
CA LYS A 199 -9.11 -4.42 -26.33
C LYS A 199 -9.29 -3.50 -27.54
N ASP A 200 -8.90 -2.23 -27.40
CA ASP A 200 -9.29 -1.15 -28.31
C ASP A 200 -8.08 -0.46 -28.98
N GLY A 201 -6.85 -0.74 -28.53
CA GLY A 201 -5.64 -0.08 -29.03
C GLY A 201 -5.51 1.40 -28.62
N VAL A 202 -6.37 1.90 -27.72
CA VAL A 202 -6.40 3.29 -27.28
C VAL A 202 -6.62 3.34 -25.77
N VAL A 203 -6.02 4.34 -25.08
CA VAL A 203 -6.25 4.61 -23.67
C VAL A 203 -6.95 5.94 -23.50
N LYS A 204 -8.00 5.97 -22.69
CA LYS A 204 -8.76 7.18 -22.37
C LYS A 204 -8.26 7.79 -21.06
N LEU A 205 -7.82 9.05 -21.14
CA LEU A 205 -7.44 9.87 -19.98
C LEU A 205 -8.41 11.05 -19.83
N PHE A 206 -8.56 11.50 -18.59
CA PHE A 206 -9.40 12.67 -18.32
C PHE A 206 -8.71 13.97 -18.77
N LYS A 207 -9.49 14.83 -19.43
CA LYS A 207 -9.13 16.23 -19.58
C LYS A 207 -9.02 16.91 -18.23
N SER A 208 -8.21 17.95 -18.16
CA SER A 208 -8.20 18.81 -17.00
C SER A 208 -9.46 19.71 -16.96
N HIS A 209 -10.02 19.91 -15.78
CA HIS A 209 -11.03 20.93 -15.54
C HIS A 209 -10.45 22.14 -14.78
N ARG A 210 -9.12 22.17 -14.62
CA ARG A 210 -8.37 23.26 -13.99
C ARG A 210 -7.42 23.88 -15.01
N PRO A 211 -7.30 25.24 -15.02
CA PRO A 211 -6.46 25.96 -15.99
C PRO A 211 -4.96 25.79 -15.75
N ASP A 212 -4.55 25.37 -14.54
CA ASP A 212 -3.15 25.17 -14.15
C ASP A 212 -2.59 23.79 -14.50
N PHE A 213 -3.40 22.92 -15.09
CA PHE A 213 -3.00 21.61 -15.58
C PHE A 213 -3.49 21.38 -17.03
N GLU A 214 -2.64 20.86 -17.88
CA GLU A 214 -3.00 20.36 -19.20
C GLU A 214 -3.70 19.00 -19.09
N ASP A 215 -4.36 18.56 -20.18
CA ASP A 215 -5.04 17.27 -20.28
C ASP A 215 -4.05 16.12 -20.05
N GLY A 216 -4.41 15.17 -19.16
CA GLY A 216 -3.57 14.03 -18.81
C GLY A 216 -2.33 14.36 -17.95
N LYS A 217 -2.11 15.65 -17.59
CA LYS A 217 -0.94 16.11 -16.85
C LYS A 217 -1.16 16.21 -15.34
N GLN A 218 -2.28 15.71 -14.84
CA GLN A 218 -2.46 15.54 -13.40
C GLN A 218 -1.35 14.62 -12.86
N LEU A 219 -0.78 14.96 -11.70
CA LEU A 219 0.44 14.37 -11.17
C LEU A 219 0.19 13.45 -9.97
N ARG A 220 0.85 12.31 -9.93
CA ARG A 220 0.87 11.38 -8.80
C ARG A 220 2.27 10.85 -8.54
N ASP A 221 2.54 10.59 -7.28
CA ASP A 221 3.68 9.77 -6.91
C ASP A 221 3.31 8.29 -7.06
N PHE A 222 3.74 7.71 -8.18
CA PHE A 222 3.52 6.29 -8.50
C PHE A 222 4.68 5.46 -7.96
N VAL A 223 4.40 4.53 -7.05
CA VAL A 223 5.41 3.66 -6.44
C VAL A 223 5.19 2.21 -6.84
N TYR A 224 6.26 1.55 -7.30
CA TYR A 224 6.20 0.14 -7.67
C TYR A 224 6.12 -0.74 -6.42
N VAL A 225 5.24 -1.76 -6.42
CA VAL A 225 5.03 -2.62 -5.26
C VAL A 225 6.32 -3.30 -4.78
N LYS A 226 7.26 -3.63 -5.70
CA LYS A 226 8.53 -4.24 -5.33
C LYS A 226 9.43 -3.32 -4.50
N ASP A 227 9.41 -2.00 -4.76
CA ASP A 227 10.13 -1.03 -3.93
C ASP A 227 9.51 -0.95 -2.54
N LEU A 228 8.19 -0.91 -2.49
CA LEU A 228 7.44 -0.81 -1.25
C LEU A 228 7.70 -2.01 -0.32
N ILE A 229 7.64 -3.24 -0.85
CA ILE A 229 7.92 -4.43 -0.03
C ILE A 229 9.38 -4.53 0.40
N GLN A 230 10.34 -3.99 -0.37
CA GLN A 230 11.74 -3.90 0.03
C GLN A 230 11.92 -2.97 1.23
N VAL A 231 11.24 -1.82 1.27
CA VAL A 231 11.28 -0.92 2.44
C VAL A 231 10.69 -1.61 3.67
N ILE A 232 9.51 -2.25 3.54
CA ILE A 232 8.89 -2.99 4.64
C ILE A 232 9.84 -4.08 5.16
N PHE A 233 10.47 -4.82 4.27
CA PHE A 233 11.41 -5.88 4.65
C PHE A 233 12.64 -5.33 5.36
N TRP A 234 13.25 -4.25 4.85
CA TRP A 234 14.38 -3.58 5.47
C TRP A 234 14.05 -3.11 6.90
N MET A 235 12.89 -2.46 7.10
CA MET A 235 12.43 -2.07 8.44
C MET A 235 12.20 -3.28 9.34
N THR A 236 11.62 -4.36 8.81
CA THR A 236 11.41 -5.63 9.50
C THR A 236 12.75 -6.19 10.01
N GLU A 237 13.79 -6.21 9.16
CA GLU A 237 15.12 -6.69 9.56
C GLU A 237 15.73 -5.85 10.68
N LEU A 238 15.63 -4.52 10.60
CA LEU A 238 16.13 -3.62 11.64
C LEU A 238 15.42 -3.86 12.98
N MET A 239 14.09 -3.97 12.97
CA MET A 239 13.29 -4.18 14.17
C MET A 239 13.57 -5.54 14.84
N ILE A 240 13.62 -6.62 14.06
CA ILE A 240 13.88 -7.97 14.58
C ILE A 240 15.31 -8.11 15.12
N ASN A 241 16.28 -7.46 14.47
CA ASN A 241 17.67 -7.48 14.91
C ASN A 241 17.97 -6.47 16.04
N ASN A 242 16.96 -5.77 16.57
CA ASN A 242 17.10 -4.68 17.57
C ASN A 242 18.04 -3.55 17.11
N GLN A 243 18.04 -3.29 15.82
CA GLN A 243 18.80 -2.18 15.20
C GLN A 243 17.90 -0.95 14.94
N TRP A 244 16.58 -1.12 15.09
CA TRP A 244 15.63 -0.02 15.06
C TRP A 244 15.74 0.77 16.38
N LEU A 245 15.79 2.10 16.27
CA LEU A 245 15.82 2.96 17.45
C LEU A 245 14.40 3.47 17.75
N ILE A 246 14.03 3.55 19.02
CA ILE A 246 12.70 4.04 19.45
C ILE A 246 12.44 5.46 18.91
N VAL A 247 13.47 6.30 18.79
CA VAL A 247 13.36 7.64 18.20
C VAL A 247 12.92 7.60 16.73
N ASN A 248 13.02 6.46 16.07
CA ASN A 248 12.55 6.26 14.71
C ASN A 248 11.09 5.77 14.63
N ASP A 249 10.45 5.52 15.76
CA ASP A 249 9.03 5.12 15.75
C ASP A 249 8.15 6.25 15.19
N GLY A 250 7.11 5.87 14.45
CA GLY A 250 6.15 6.84 13.93
C GLY A 250 5.72 6.64 12.50
N LEU A 251 5.24 7.72 11.90
CA LEU A 251 4.72 7.73 10.53
C LEU A 251 5.82 8.05 9.53
N TYR A 252 5.77 7.36 8.38
CA TYR A 252 6.67 7.57 7.24
C TYR A 252 5.90 7.58 5.93
N ASN A 253 6.24 8.50 5.05
CA ASN A 253 5.82 8.43 3.66
C ASN A 253 6.52 7.28 2.94
N LEU A 254 5.78 6.63 2.05
CA LEU A 254 6.31 5.60 1.15
C LEU A 254 5.77 5.79 -0.26
N GLY A 255 6.45 6.63 -0.99
CA GLY A 255 6.35 6.91 -2.41
C GLY A 255 7.73 6.87 -3.03
N THR A 256 7.91 7.55 -4.14
CA THR A 256 9.22 7.72 -4.81
C THR A 256 9.83 9.10 -4.55
N GLY A 257 9.01 10.09 -4.13
CA GLY A 257 9.37 11.50 -4.05
C GLY A 257 9.49 12.18 -5.42
N LYS A 258 8.85 11.60 -6.45
CA LYS A 258 8.85 12.11 -7.82
C LYS A 258 7.47 11.95 -8.43
N ALA A 259 6.69 13.03 -8.41
CA ALA A 259 5.38 13.05 -9.06
C ALA A 259 5.51 12.94 -10.58
N ARG A 260 4.68 12.11 -11.20
CA ARG A 260 4.64 11.86 -12.64
C ARG A 260 3.21 11.97 -13.16
N SER A 261 3.06 12.32 -14.42
CA SER A 261 1.74 12.50 -15.02
C SER A 261 1.08 11.16 -15.37
N PHE A 262 -0.26 11.15 -15.46
CA PHE A 262 -0.99 10.00 -15.98
C PHE A 262 -0.62 9.73 -17.45
N GLU A 263 -0.30 10.78 -18.22
CA GLU A 263 0.17 10.65 -19.60
C GLU A 263 1.52 9.91 -19.67
N ASP A 264 2.49 10.23 -18.77
CA ASP A 264 3.77 9.52 -18.70
C ASP A 264 3.56 8.04 -18.38
N LEU A 265 2.66 7.74 -17.43
CA LEU A 265 2.32 6.38 -17.04
C LEU A 265 1.72 5.58 -18.20
N VAL A 266 0.79 6.17 -18.96
CA VAL A 266 0.16 5.53 -20.11
C VAL A 266 1.18 5.33 -21.24
N LYS A 267 2.03 6.32 -21.51
CA LYS A 267 3.13 6.19 -22.50
C LYS A 267 4.09 5.06 -22.12
N ALA A 268 4.44 4.94 -20.83
CA ALA A 268 5.27 3.83 -20.35
C ALA A 268 4.58 2.47 -20.53
N THR A 269 3.24 2.40 -20.36
CA THR A 269 2.46 1.17 -20.57
C THR A 269 2.48 0.73 -22.04
N PHE A 270 2.25 1.66 -22.99
CA PHE A 270 2.39 1.39 -24.43
C PHE A 270 3.80 0.91 -24.77
N LYS A 271 4.83 1.62 -24.26
CA LYS A 271 6.24 1.25 -24.48
C LYS A 271 6.54 -0.16 -23.95
N GLY A 272 6.00 -0.53 -22.79
CA GLY A 272 6.13 -1.88 -22.25
C GLY A 272 5.56 -2.98 -23.16
N LEU A 273 4.58 -2.64 -23.99
CA LEU A 273 4.01 -3.51 -25.03
C LEU A 273 4.69 -3.40 -26.40
N ASN A 274 5.73 -2.56 -26.54
CA ASN A 274 6.38 -2.20 -27.81
C ASN A 274 5.39 -1.61 -28.84
N LEU A 275 4.46 -0.76 -28.40
CA LEU A 275 3.46 -0.09 -29.20
C LEU A 275 3.64 1.43 -29.18
N GLU A 276 3.25 2.11 -30.27
CA GLU A 276 3.10 3.56 -30.34
C GLU A 276 1.96 4.02 -29.43
N SER A 277 2.16 5.14 -28.75
CA SER A 277 1.15 5.68 -27.83
C SER A 277 -0.07 6.22 -28.58
N ASN A 278 -1.26 5.78 -28.16
CA ASN A 278 -2.54 6.23 -28.69
C ASN A 278 -3.46 6.61 -27.51
N ILE A 279 -3.60 7.91 -27.25
CA ILE A 279 -4.30 8.45 -26.08
C ILE A 279 -5.45 9.35 -26.56
N GLU A 280 -6.65 9.07 -26.07
CA GLU A 280 -7.85 9.90 -26.24
C GLU A 280 -8.13 10.65 -24.94
N TYR A 281 -8.36 11.95 -25.01
CA TYR A 281 -8.73 12.76 -23.84
C TYR A 281 -10.25 12.93 -23.79
N ILE A 282 -10.85 12.47 -22.67
CA ILE A 282 -12.30 12.49 -22.44
C ILE A 282 -12.67 13.44 -21.30
N GLU A 283 -13.88 13.94 -21.30
CA GLU A 283 -14.37 14.81 -20.22
C GLU A 283 -14.40 14.06 -18.87
N MET A 284 -13.91 14.72 -17.83
CA MET A 284 -14.02 14.20 -16.47
C MET A 284 -15.46 14.28 -15.98
N PRO A 285 -16.05 13.19 -15.46
CA PRO A 285 -17.37 13.20 -14.85
C PRO A 285 -17.50 14.29 -13.77
N ILE A 286 -18.61 15.02 -13.78
CA ILE A 286 -18.81 16.20 -12.92
C ILE A 286 -18.70 15.81 -11.44
N GLU A 287 -19.24 14.66 -11.07
CA GLU A 287 -19.23 14.14 -9.69
C GLU A 287 -17.83 13.80 -9.14
N LEU A 288 -16.83 13.69 -10.00
CA LEU A 288 -15.44 13.44 -9.63
C LEU A 288 -14.62 14.72 -9.45
N ARG A 289 -15.02 15.83 -10.09
CA ARG A 289 -14.19 17.04 -10.20
C ARG A 289 -13.79 17.63 -8.84
N ASP A 290 -14.72 17.74 -7.91
CA ASP A 290 -14.49 18.33 -6.58
C ASP A 290 -13.71 17.41 -5.63
N LYS A 291 -13.62 16.11 -5.95
CA LYS A 291 -12.91 15.09 -5.17
C LYS A 291 -11.61 14.63 -5.81
N TYR A 292 -11.26 15.19 -6.97
CA TYR A 292 -10.12 14.76 -7.75
C TYR A 292 -8.84 15.48 -7.32
N GLN A 293 -7.91 14.73 -6.76
CA GLN A 293 -6.57 15.25 -6.45
C GLN A 293 -5.81 15.53 -7.74
N TYR A 294 -5.21 16.71 -7.87
CA TYR A 294 -4.40 17.08 -9.04
C TYR A 294 -2.93 16.80 -8.86
N PHE A 295 -2.46 16.74 -7.62
CA PHE A 295 -1.05 16.56 -7.29
C PHE A 295 -0.90 15.71 -6.04
N THR A 296 0.04 14.77 -6.04
CA THR A 296 0.58 14.10 -4.85
C THR A 296 2.05 13.79 -5.06
N GLU A 297 2.90 14.14 -4.08
CA GLU A 297 4.33 13.80 -4.08
C GLU A 297 4.81 13.57 -2.64
N ALA A 298 5.41 12.42 -2.37
CA ALA A 298 5.88 12.07 -1.05
C ALA A 298 7.12 12.89 -0.67
N ASN A 299 7.11 13.51 0.51
CA ASN A 299 8.36 13.90 1.12
C ASN A 299 9.05 12.66 1.70
N MET A 300 10.14 12.22 1.08
CA MET A 300 10.88 11.01 1.46
C MET A 300 12.05 11.30 2.42
N GLY A 301 12.20 12.54 2.87
CA GLY A 301 13.34 13.00 3.66
C GLY A 301 13.52 12.19 4.95
N LYS A 302 12.44 11.91 5.67
CA LYS A 302 12.46 11.16 6.94
C LYS A 302 12.93 9.71 6.73
N LEU A 303 12.42 9.01 5.71
CA LEU A 303 12.86 7.64 5.37
C LEU A 303 14.35 7.61 4.99
N ARG A 304 14.81 8.59 4.22
CA ARG A 304 16.23 8.72 3.85
C ARG A 304 17.11 9.02 5.06
N PHE A 305 16.64 9.87 5.95
CA PHE A 305 17.38 10.26 7.17
C PHE A 305 17.64 9.07 8.11
N ILE A 306 16.67 8.14 8.24
CA ILE A 306 16.86 6.93 9.06
C ILE A 306 17.70 5.83 8.37
N GLY A 307 18.20 6.09 7.15
CA GLY A 307 19.23 5.26 6.51
C GLY A 307 18.77 4.39 5.34
N TYR A 308 17.53 4.48 4.86
CA TYR A 308 17.13 3.79 3.64
C TYR A 308 17.71 4.50 2.41
N GLN A 309 18.73 3.90 1.77
CA GLN A 309 19.46 4.51 0.66
C GLN A 309 19.22 3.86 -0.70
N ASN A 310 18.49 2.74 -0.75
CA ASN A 310 18.23 2.05 -2.01
C ASN A 310 17.41 2.95 -2.96
N GLU A 311 17.78 2.92 -4.23
CA GLU A 311 17.05 3.63 -5.29
C GLU A 311 15.72 2.92 -5.55
N PHE A 312 14.67 3.71 -5.80
CA PHE A 312 13.37 3.23 -6.28
C PHE A 312 13.40 3.05 -7.79
N TYR A 313 12.59 2.12 -8.30
CA TYR A 313 12.37 2.01 -9.74
C TYR A 313 11.92 3.36 -10.32
N SER A 314 12.45 3.73 -11.50
CA SER A 314 11.81 4.78 -12.27
C SER A 314 10.42 4.31 -12.73
N LEU A 315 9.52 5.25 -13.03
CA LEU A 315 8.18 4.91 -13.53
C LEU A 315 8.28 3.99 -14.76
N GLU A 316 9.18 4.31 -15.70
CA GLU A 316 9.39 3.56 -16.94
C GLU A 316 9.83 2.12 -16.65
N ASN A 317 10.83 1.93 -15.79
CA ASN A 317 11.37 0.60 -15.47
C ASN A 317 10.37 -0.26 -14.69
N GLY A 318 9.67 0.33 -13.70
CA GLY A 318 8.65 -0.39 -12.92
C GLY A 318 7.44 -0.77 -13.78
N VAL A 319 6.97 0.13 -14.67
CA VAL A 319 5.88 -0.17 -15.61
C VAL A 319 6.31 -1.22 -16.62
N GLU A 320 7.53 -1.13 -17.16
CA GLU A 320 8.05 -2.13 -18.10
C GLU A 320 8.11 -3.52 -17.50
N ASP A 321 8.64 -3.64 -16.26
CA ASP A 321 8.68 -4.92 -15.53
C ASP A 321 7.27 -5.46 -15.30
N TYR A 322 6.34 -4.62 -14.85
CA TYR A 322 4.96 -5.02 -14.60
C TYR A 322 4.25 -5.48 -15.86
N VAL A 323 4.35 -4.70 -16.95
CA VAL A 323 3.68 -5.01 -18.22
C VAL A 323 4.25 -6.29 -18.86
N LYS A 324 5.57 -6.39 -19.00
CA LYS A 324 6.22 -7.53 -19.70
C LYS A 324 6.17 -8.83 -18.92
N ASN A 325 6.53 -8.76 -17.63
CA ASN A 325 6.79 -9.96 -16.85
C ASN A 325 5.52 -10.49 -16.14
N TYR A 326 4.47 -9.67 -16.02
CA TYR A 326 3.25 -10.06 -15.32
C TYR A 326 2.00 -9.91 -16.18
N LEU A 327 1.66 -8.71 -16.68
CA LEU A 327 0.41 -8.50 -17.41
C LEU A 327 0.40 -9.25 -18.76
N ALA A 328 1.43 -9.08 -19.59
CA ALA A 328 1.50 -9.73 -20.89
C ALA A 328 1.70 -11.25 -20.79
N SER A 329 2.39 -11.71 -19.75
CA SER A 329 2.65 -13.13 -19.50
C SER A 329 1.56 -13.81 -18.67
N ASN A 330 0.58 -13.06 -18.17
CA ASN A 330 -0.48 -13.51 -17.24
C ASN A 330 0.08 -14.24 -16.00
N LYS A 331 1.18 -13.74 -15.45
CA LYS A 331 1.84 -14.27 -14.26
C LYS A 331 1.51 -13.42 -13.03
N LEU A 332 1.64 -14.04 -11.88
CA LEU A 332 1.62 -13.39 -10.57
C LEU A 332 3.05 -13.30 -10.00
N TYR A 333 3.22 -12.39 -9.07
CA TYR A 333 4.44 -12.30 -8.26
C TYR A 333 4.33 -13.18 -7.03
#